data_358200f320004427a8732cc4c885b22b
#
_entry.id   358200f320004427a8732cc4c885b22b
#
_cell.length_a   1.000
_cell.length_b   1.000
_cell.length_c   1.000
_cell.angle_alpha   90.00
_cell.angle_beta   90.00
_cell.angle_gamma   90.00
#
_symmetry.space_group_name_H-M   'P 1'
#
loop_
_entity.id
_entity.type
_entity.pdbx_description
1 polymer ?
#
loop_
_entity_poly.entity_id
_entity_poly.type
_entity_poly.pdbx_seq_one_letter_code
_entity_poly.pdbx_strand_id
1 'polypeptide(L)'
;ADNQVILRVKRPFRFFLQEIKVFDHKNEVLGVVKECLIFKQRTFSVLDNNNNEIFQLCGPYLKPWTFFIKNNDVEYGKITKEWGGLAKEGFTDADTFRLVFPNDSDIKLKALFLGAAFLIDFRFFEVN
;
A
#
# COMPACT_ATOMS: atom_id res chain seq x y z
N ALA A 1 -12.95 21.07 9.62
CA ALA A 1 -12.64 20.72 9.27
C ALA A 1 -12.04 19.98 8.98
N ASP A 2 -11.50 19.70 9.36
CA ASP A 2 -11.07 19.43 8.73
C ASP A 2 -10.40 18.25 8.79
N ASN A 3 -11.06 17.25 8.61
CA ASN A 3 -10.57 15.94 8.47
C ASN A 3 -10.24 15.64 7.05
N GLN A 4 -9.93 16.68 6.30
CA GLN A 4 -9.53 16.44 4.94
C GLN A 4 -8.15 15.86 4.90
N VAL A 5 -7.99 14.74 4.27
CA VAL A 5 -6.70 14.18 3.99
C VAL A 5 -6.48 14.31 2.48
N ILE A 6 -5.48 15.10 2.12
CA ILE A 6 -5.04 15.16 0.75
C ILE A 6 -3.81 14.30 0.68
N LEU A 7 -3.91 13.24 -0.08
CA LEU A 7 -2.82 12.28 -0.15
C LEU A 7 -1.66 12.91 -0.91
N ARG A 8 -0.57 13.16 -0.23
CA ARG A 8 0.67 13.57 -0.85
C ARG A 8 1.67 12.48 -0.64
N VAL A 9 2.30 12.09 -1.73
CA VAL A 9 3.15 10.94 -1.74
C VAL A 9 4.50 11.33 -2.26
N LYS A 10 5.54 11.00 -1.52
CA LYS A 10 6.90 11.15 -1.98
C LYS A 10 7.58 9.81 -2.01
N ARG A 11 8.22 9.53 -3.13
CA ARG A 11 8.93 8.28 -3.30
C ARG A 11 10.36 8.58 -3.68
N PRO A 12 11.27 8.56 -2.70
CA PRO A 12 12.68 8.83 -2.98
C PRO A 12 13.25 7.79 -3.95
N PHE A 13 14.22 8.21 -4.75
CA PHE A 13 14.88 7.30 -5.64
C PHE A 13 15.69 6.29 -4.84
N ARG A 14 15.50 5.00 -5.14
CA ARG A 14 16.24 3.93 -4.48
C ARG A 14 16.49 2.81 -5.47
N PHE A 15 17.65 2.17 -5.34
CA PHE A 15 17.99 1.08 -6.24
C PHE A 15 17.26 -0.21 -5.90
N PHE A 16 17.17 -0.52 -4.62
CA PHE A 16 16.68 -1.83 -4.22
C PHE A 16 15.34 -1.78 -3.53
N LEU A 17 15.27 -1.12 -2.42
CA LEU A 17 14.07 -1.10 -1.60
C LEU A 17 13.35 0.21 -1.80
N GLN A 18 12.07 0.12 -2.03
CA GLN A 18 11.24 1.29 -2.29
C GLN A 18 10.56 1.75 -1.02
N GLU A 19 10.25 3.03 -0.98
CA GLU A 19 9.50 3.54 0.15
C GLU A 19 8.62 4.68 -0.34
N ILE A 20 7.53 4.91 0.39
CA ILE A 20 6.62 6.00 0.08
C ILE A 20 6.23 6.67 1.40
N LYS A 21 6.24 8.00 1.41
CA LYS A 21 5.78 8.77 2.55
C LYS A 21 4.43 9.37 2.22
N VAL A 22 3.53 9.32 3.17
CA VAL A 22 2.17 9.81 2.99
C VAL A 22 1.98 11.01 3.90
N PHE A 23 1.48 12.10 3.34
CA PHE A 23 1.32 13.37 4.04
C PHE A 23 -0.14 13.80 4.04
N ASP A 24 -0.52 14.57 5.05
CA ASP A 24 -1.84 15.17 5.07
C ASP A 24 -1.81 16.54 4.36
N HIS A 25 -2.95 17.22 4.38
CA HIS A 25 -3.08 18.52 3.70
C HIS A 25 -2.22 19.62 4.34
N LYS A 26 -1.75 19.40 5.54
CA LYS A 26 -0.86 20.34 6.23
C LYS A 26 0.60 19.98 6.07
N ASN A 27 0.91 19.01 5.19
CA ASN A 27 2.27 18.56 4.98
C ASN A 27 2.87 17.81 6.15
N GLU A 28 2.05 17.29 7.02
CA GLU A 28 2.54 16.48 8.13
C GLU A 28 2.55 15.02 7.71
N VAL A 29 3.56 14.31 8.13
CA VAL A 29 3.71 12.90 7.76
C VAL A 29 2.70 12.07 8.50
N LEU A 30 1.86 11.35 7.76
CA LEU A 30 0.94 10.39 8.35
C LEU A 30 1.63 9.07 8.62
N GLY A 31 2.59 8.73 7.81
CA GLY A 31 3.35 7.50 7.97
C GLY A 31 4.15 7.20 6.73
N VAL A 32 4.77 6.03 6.76
CA VAL A 32 5.68 5.58 5.71
C VAL A 32 5.41 4.12 5.42
N VAL A 33 5.48 3.74 4.15
CA VAL A 33 5.44 2.34 3.77
C VAL A 33 6.79 2.03 3.14
N LYS A 34 7.48 1.03 3.65
CA LYS A 34 8.82 0.66 3.22
C LYS A 34 8.87 -0.78 2.77
N GLU A 35 9.50 -1.01 1.63
CA GLU A 35 9.76 -2.37 1.19
C GLU A 35 10.83 -2.99 2.08
N CYS A 36 10.65 -4.26 2.44
CA CYS A 36 11.58 -4.99 3.29
C CYS A 36 12.31 -6.04 2.49
N LEU A 37 13.59 -6.23 2.82
CA LEU A 37 14.40 -7.25 2.15
C LEU A 37 14.16 -8.59 2.85
N ILE A 38 13.13 -9.29 2.41
CA ILE A 38 12.79 -10.60 2.94
C ILE A 38 12.58 -11.52 1.74
N PHE A 39 13.33 -12.62 1.70
CA PHE A 39 13.28 -13.49 0.53
C PHE A 39 12.10 -14.44 0.52
N LYS A 40 11.50 -14.66 1.66
CA LYS A 40 10.42 -15.61 1.79
C LYS A 40 9.17 -15.17 1.03
N GLN A 41 8.91 -13.89 1.03
CA GLN A 41 7.78 -13.32 0.31
C GLN A 41 8.00 -11.81 0.19
N ARG A 42 7.23 -11.18 -0.70
CA ARG A 42 7.30 -9.73 -0.86
C ARG A 42 6.70 -9.11 0.40
N THR A 43 7.44 -8.22 1.03
CA THR A 43 7.03 -7.67 2.32
C THR A 43 7.26 -6.17 2.36
N PHE A 44 6.27 -5.45 2.90
CA PHE A 44 6.40 -4.03 3.18
C PHE A 44 6.04 -3.80 4.64
N SER A 45 6.69 -2.82 5.23
CA SER A 45 6.40 -2.41 6.60
C SER A 45 5.61 -1.10 6.55
N VAL A 46 4.51 -1.03 7.29
CA VAL A 46 3.71 0.18 7.39
C VAL A 46 4.00 0.82 8.74
N LEU A 47 4.56 2.02 8.69
CA LEU A 47 5.01 2.73 9.89
C LEU A 47 4.13 3.96 10.12
N ASP A 48 3.86 4.25 11.38
CA ASP A 48 3.12 5.45 11.73
C ASP A 48 4.07 6.67 11.73
N ASN A 49 3.56 7.82 12.13
CA ASN A 49 4.34 9.05 12.12
C ASN A 49 5.42 9.08 13.19
N ASN A 50 5.42 8.14 14.10
CA ASN A 50 6.47 7.98 15.11
C ASN A 50 7.45 6.88 14.73
N ASN A 51 7.36 6.40 13.51
CA ASN A 51 8.25 5.38 12.97
C ASN A 51 8.05 4.01 13.62
N ASN A 52 6.87 3.76 14.18
CA ASN A 52 6.53 2.46 14.74
C ASN A 52 5.83 1.62 13.68
N GLU A 53 6.24 0.38 13.54
CA GLU A 53 5.58 -0.52 12.61
C GLU A 53 4.21 -0.90 13.17
N ILE A 54 3.17 -0.56 12.41
CA ILE A 54 1.81 -0.86 12.83
C ILE A 54 1.20 -2.02 12.06
N PHE A 55 1.66 -2.26 10.85
CA PHE A 55 1.22 -3.40 10.04
C PHE A 55 2.33 -3.82 9.12
N GLN A 56 2.22 -5.03 8.60
CA GLN A 56 3.04 -5.50 7.50
C GLN A 56 2.13 -5.88 6.34
N LEU A 57 2.64 -5.69 5.14
CA LEU A 57 1.97 -6.15 3.92
C LEU A 57 2.78 -7.32 3.40
N CYS A 58 2.14 -8.47 3.29
CA CYS A 58 2.82 -9.70 2.91
C CYS A 58 2.21 -10.26 1.65
N GLY A 59 3.02 -10.36 0.60
CA GLY A 59 2.57 -10.85 -0.69
C GLY A 59 3.21 -12.18 -1.04
N PRO A 60 2.51 -13.29 -0.79
CA PRO A 60 3.03 -14.60 -1.14
C PRO A 60 3.28 -14.70 -2.63
N TYR A 61 4.35 -15.37 -3.01
CA TYR A 61 4.67 -15.51 -4.44
C TYR A 61 3.63 -16.31 -5.20
N LEU A 62 2.93 -17.19 -4.51
CA LEU A 62 1.87 -17.99 -5.14
C LEU A 62 0.60 -17.21 -5.38
N LYS A 63 0.48 -16.03 -4.78
CA LYS A 63 -0.65 -15.14 -5.00
C LYS A 63 -0.11 -13.78 -5.41
N PRO A 64 0.38 -13.67 -6.63
CA PRO A 64 1.12 -12.47 -7.03
C PRO A 64 0.31 -11.19 -7.04
N TRP A 65 -1.03 -11.29 -7.07
CA TRP A 65 -1.86 -10.10 -7.13
C TRP A 65 -2.34 -9.63 -5.76
N THR A 66 -1.94 -10.30 -4.68
CA THR A 66 -2.51 -10.05 -3.36
C THR A 66 -1.44 -9.78 -2.32
N PHE A 67 -1.67 -8.76 -1.50
CA PHE A 67 -0.87 -8.48 -0.32
C PHE A 67 -1.79 -8.47 0.88
N PHE A 68 -1.48 -9.28 1.86
CA PHE A 68 -2.27 -9.36 3.09
C PHE A 68 -1.77 -8.34 4.09
N ILE A 69 -2.69 -7.67 4.76
CA ILE A 69 -2.37 -6.71 5.81
C ILE A 69 -2.33 -7.47 7.12
N LYS A 70 -1.16 -7.54 7.72
CA LYS A 70 -0.96 -8.38 8.90
C LYS A 70 -0.35 -7.60 10.06
N ASN A 71 -0.64 -8.08 11.26
CA ASN A 71 0.03 -7.62 12.46
C ASN A 71 0.23 -8.88 13.31
N ASN A 72 1.48 -9.16 13.70
CA ASN A 72 1.84 -10.37 14.46
C ASN A 72 1.31 -11.63 13.78
N ASP A 73 1.46 -11.71 12.47
CA ASP A 73 1.04 -12.85 11.66
C ASP A 73 -0.47 -13.08 11.62
N VAL A 74 -1.26 -12.15 12.12
CA VAL A 74 -2.72 -12.22 12.00
C VAL A 74 -3.16 -11.31 10.87
N GLU A 75 -3.99 -11.84 9.99
CA GLU A 75 -4.48 -11.09 8.84
C GLU A 75 -5.65 -10.20 9.25
N TYR A 76 -5.60 -8.92 8.88
CA TYR A 76 -6.66 -7.96 9.19
C TYR A 76 -7.30 -7.38 7.95
N GLY A 77 -6.68 -7.54 6.81
CA GLY A 77 -7.21 -7.00 5.57
C GLY A 77 -6.33 -7.40 4.41
N LYS A 78 -6.56 -6.80 3.25
CA LYS A 78 -5.74 -7.12 2.08
C LYS A 78 -5.85 -6.06 1.00
N ILE A 79 -4.84 -6.06 0.15
CA ILE A 79 -4.78 -5.22 -1.04
C ILE A 79 -4.62 -6.16 -2.22
N THR A 80 -5.57 -6.14 -3.14
CA THR A 80 -5.57 -7.08 -4.28
C THR A 80 -5.71 -6.31 -5.58
N LYS A 81 -4.86 -6.62 -6.53
CA LYS A 81 -4.97 -6.05 -7.87
C LYS A 81 -6.01 -6.83 -8.64
N GLU A 82 -6.91 -6.12 -9.29
CA GLU A 82 -7.97 -6.73 -10.06
C GLU A 82 -7.83 -6.42 -11.52
N TRP A 83 -7.83 -7.46 -12.32
CA TRP A 83 -7.68 -7.32 -13.76
C TRP A 83 -8.99 -7.43 -14.51
N GLY A 84 -10.05 -7.80 -13.79
CA GLY A 84 -11.31 -8.16 -14.43
C GLY A 84 -11.97 -7.04 -15.22
N GLY A 85 -11.73 -5.81 -14.81
CA GLY A 85 -12.33 -4.68 -15.50
C GLY A 85 -11.93 -4.63 -16.96
N LEU A 86 -10.70 -4.98 -17.25
CA LEU A 86 -10.21 -4.97 -18.62
C LEU A 86 -11.01 -5.90 -19.50
N ALA A 87 -11.19 -7.11 -19.00
CA ALA A 87 -11.87 -8.12 -19.79
C ALA A 87 -13.29 -7.72 -20.08
N LYS A 88 -13.95 -7.09 -19.12
CA LYS A 88 -15.35 -6.76 -19.29
C LYS A 88 -15.56 -5.55 -20.17
N GLU A 89 -14.81 -4.51 -19.90
CA GLU A 89 -15.02 -3.27 -20.63
C GLU A 89 -14.28 -3.26 -21.93
N GLY A 90 -13.19 -3.99 -21.99
CA GLY A 90 -12.50 -4.17 -23.26
C GLY A 90 -11.74 -2.98 -23.73
N PHE A 91 -11.60 -1.94 -22.93
CA PHE A 91 -10.96 -0.78 -23.48
C PHE A 91 -10.30 0.12 -22.46
N THR A 92 -10.12 -0.30 -21.26
CA THR A 92 -9.38 0.52 -20.31
C THR A 92 -8.17 -0.23 -19.83
N ASP A 93 -7.07 0.47 -19.74
CA ASP A 93 -5.85 -0.08 -19.18
C ASP A 93 -5.72 0.24 -17.71
N ALA A 94 -6.68 0.93 -17.14
CA ALA A 94 -6.58 1.32 -15.74
C ALA A 94 -6.68 0.10 -14.86
N ASP A 95 -5.69 -0.07 -14.05
CA ASP A 95 -5.69 -1.15 -13.08
C ASP A 95 -6.45 -0.73 -11.86
N THR A 96 -7.15 -1.67 -11.27
CA THR A 96 -7.98 -1.42 -10.12
C THR A 96 -7.46 -2.23 -8.95
N PHE A 97 -7.39 -1.61 -7.80
CA PHE A 97 -7.06 -2.31 -6.56
C PHE A 97 -8.29 -2.40 -5.70
N ARG A 98 -8.47 -3.55 -5.10
CA ARG A 98 -9.48 -3.72 -4.07
C ARG A 98 -8.78 -3.69 -2.73
N LEU A 99 -9.21 -2.77 -1.87
CA LEU A 99 -8.63 -2.64 -0.54
C LEU A 99 -9.65 -3.03 0.49
N VAL A 100 -9.31 -4.02 1.30
CA VAL A 100 -10.12 -4.39 2.45
C VAL A 100 -9.32 -3.93 3.66
N PHE A 101 -9.81 -2.88 4.31
CA PHE A 101 -9.11 -2.28 5.42
C PHE A 101 -9.36 -3.06 6.70
N PRO A 102 -8.41 -3.06 7.63
CA PRO A 102 -8.68 -3.58 8.96
C PRO A 102 -9.88 -2.86 9.57
N ASN A 103 -10.63 -3.56 10.41
CA ASN A 103 -11.77 -2.97 11.08
C ASN A 103 -11.32 -1.75 11.88
N ASP A 104 -12.18 -0.74 11.95
CA ASP A 104 -11.93 0.47 12.71
C ASP A 104 -10.75 1.30 12.20
N SER A 105 -10.40 1.14 10.93
CA SER A 105 -9.37 1.98 10.33
C SER A 105 -9.90 3.41 10.19
N ASP A 106 -9.16 4.36 10.75
CA ASP A 106 -9.53 5.77 10.57
C ASP A 106 -9.02 6.26 9.21
N ILE A 107 -9.31 7.52 8.92
CA ILE A 107 -8.99 8.07 7.60
C ILE A 107 -7.48 8.15 7.38
N LYS A 108 -6.71 8.37 8.43
CA LYS A 108 -5.25 8.42 8.30
C LYS A 108 -4.68 7.06 7.96
N LEU A 109 -5.18 6.03 8.62
CA LEU A 109 -4.72 4.68 8.33
C LEU A 109 -5.12 4.25 6.93
N LYS A 110 -6.35 4.59 6.52
CA LYS A 110 -6.77 4.29 5.15
C LYS A 110 -5.89 4.98 4.13
N ALA A 111 -5.48 6.21 4.41
CA ALA A 111 -4.58 6.93 3.52
C ALA A 111 -3.22 6.22 3.40
N LEU A 112 -2.73 5.65 4.49
CA LEU A 112 -1.49 4.88 4.43
C LEU A 112 -1.64 3.66 3.55
N PHE A 113 -2.76 2.96 3.63
CA PHE A 113 -2.96 1.79 2.78
C PHE A 113 -3.16 2.18 1.32
N LEU A 114 -3.76 3.32 1.04
CA LEU A 114 -3.83 3.82 -0.32
C LEU A 114 -2.44 4.11 -0.86
N GLY A 115 -1.59 4.75 -0.05
CA GLY A 115 -0.20 4.97 -0.42
C GLY A 115 0.52 3.67 -0.67
N ALA A 116 0.24 2.66 0.14
CA ALA A 116 0.83 1.35 -0.05
C ALA A 116 0.40 0.75 -1.40
N ALA A 117 -0.86 0.91 -1.78
CA ALA A 117 -1.32 0.40 -3.06
C ALA A 117 -0.57 1.06 -4.22
N PHE A 118 -0.33 2.36 -4.14
CA PHE A 118 0.47 3.05 -5.15
C PHE A 118 1.89 2.48 -5.22
N LEU A 119 2.49 2.25 -4.07
CA LEU A 119 3.86 1.73 -4.04
C LEU A 119 3.92 0.32 -4.61
N ILE A 120 2.96 -0.52 -4.25
CA ILE A 120 2.88 -1.88 -4.76
C ILE A 120 2.69 -1.87 -6.27
N ASP A 121 1.80 -1.01 -6.76
CA ASP A 121 1.57 -0.92 -8.20
C ASP A 121 2.85 -0.52 -8.93
N PHE A 122 3.51 0.49 -8.42
CA PHE A 122 4.75 0.96 -9.03
C PHE A 122 5.81 -0.15 -9.03
N ARG A 123 5.95 -0.82 -7.91
CA ARG A 123 7.04 -1.77 -7.72
C ARG A 123 6.85 -3.06 -8.52
N PHE A 124 5.62 -3.53 -8.64
CA PHE A 124 5.38 -4.86 -9.19
C PHE A 124 4.50 -4.92 -10.42
N PHE A 125 3.65 -3.94 -10.64
CA PHE A 125 2.65 -4.07 -11.69
C PHE A 125 2.73 -3.01 -12.78
N GLU A 126 3.41 -1.92 -12.53
CA GLU A 126 3.53 -0.88 -13.54
C GLU A 126 4.56 -1.30 -14.57
N VAL A 127 4.19 -1.17 -15.84
CA VAL A 127 5.08 -1.52 -16.94
C VAL A 127 5.55 -0.23 -17.57
N ASN A 128 6.85 -0.09 -17.67
CA ASN A 128 7.43 1.10 -18.31
C ASN A 128 8.09 0.75 -19.61
#